data_d468621d766670d45b09ac23afa09d25
#
_entry.id   d468621d766670d45b09ac23afa09d25
#
_cell.length_a   1.000
_cell.length_b   1.000
_cell.length_c   1.000
_cell.angle_alpha   90.00
_cell.angle_beta   90.00
_cell.angle_gamma   90.00
#
_symmetry.space_group_name_H-M   'P 1'
#
loop_
_entity.id
_entity.type
_entity.pdbx_description
1 polymer ?
#
loop_
_entity_poly.entity_id
_entity_poly.type
_entity_poly.pdbx_seq_one_letter_code
_entity_poly.pdbx_strand_id
1 'polypeptide(L)'
;DGKCYEGGILNVDSFINHQMDPNLMMEVAKEFSQYFADAHINKIVTIEASGIAPAILVGYIMQLPVVFIKKKEPKTMENMLTSVVHSFTKDRSYTVCISADYLTPQDHVLFIDDFLANGNASMGVIELCKQAGARLEGMGFIIEKAFQKGGDALRELGIRYEALATVESLENCEIKLRD
;
A
#
# COMPACT_ATOMS: atom_id res chain seq x y z
N ASP A 1 16.45 9.55 7.74
CA ASP A 1 16.10 10.94 7.33
C ASP A 1 14.64 11.32 7.67
N GLY A 2 13.85 10.43 8.22
CA GLY A 2 12.52 10.76 8.73
C GLY A 2 12.57 11.69 9.94
N LYS A 3 11.54 12.52 10.08
CA LYS A 3 11.37 13.40 11.24
C LYS A 3 10.14 12.97 12.03
N CYS A 4 10.27 12.94 13.35
CA CYS A 4 9.13 12.73 14.23
C CYS A 4 8.66 14.07 14.80
N TYR A 5 7.32 14.24 14.85
CA TYR A 5 6.66 15.38 15.48
C TYR A 5 5.80 14.91 16.66
N GLU A 6 5.45 15.84 17.54
CA GLU A 6 4.52 15.57 18.64
C GLU A 6 3.21 14.92 18.14
N GLY A 7 2.68 13.99 18.92
CA GLY A 7 1.47 13.23 18.54
C GLY A 7 1.75 11.98 17.69
N GLY A 8 3.02 11.53 17.60
CA GLY A 8 3.38 10.29 16.90
C GLY A 8 3.30 10.41 15.38
N ILE A 9 3.56 11.60 14.84
CA ILE A 9 3.57 11.86 13.41
C ILE A 9 4.97 11.62 12.85
N LEU A 10 5.09 10.67 11.94
CA LEU A 10 6.31 10.44 11.16
C LEU A 10 6.21 11.17 9.83
N ASN A 11 7.15 12.09 9.60
CA ASN A 11 7.29 12.80 8.34
C ASN A 11 8.46 12.24 7.53
N VAL A 12 8.15 11.83 6.31
CA VAL A 12 9.09 11.28 5.32
C VAL A 12 8.98 12.04 3.98
N ASP A 13 8.47 13.25 4.01
CA ASP A 13 8.19 14.07 2.83
C ASP A 13 9.43 14.35 1.99
N SER A 14 10.62 14.33 2.61
CA SER A 14 11.88 14.62 1.92
C SER A 14 12.35 13.52 0.96
N PHE A 15 11.77 12.30 1.02
CA PHE A 15 12.23 11.17 0.19
C PHE A 15 11.14 10.18 -0.26
N ILE A 16 9.92 10.24 0.31
CA ILE A 16 8.81 9.34 -0.07
C ILE A 16 7.55 10.11 -0.49
N ASN A 17 7.02 11.01 0.38
CA ASN A 17 5.65 11.49 0.23
C ASN A 17 5.48 12.80 -0.52
N HIS A 18 6.54 13.58 -0.68
CA HIS A 18 6.50 14.86 -1.38
C HIS A 18 7.64 14.97 -2.38
N GLN A 19 8.88 15.02 -1.91
CA GLN A 19 10.03 14.75 -2.74
C GLN A 19 10.28 13.25 -2.72
N MET A 20 10.56 12.65 -3.86
CA MET A 20 10.86 11.23 -3.98
C MET A 20 12.31 11.06 -4.45
N ASP A 21 13.03 10.17 -3.80
CA ASP A 21 14.36 9.74 -4.25
C ASP A 21 14.19 8.53 -5.20
N PRO A 22 14.45 8.69 -6.51
CA PRO A 22 14.24 7.62 -7.46
C PRO A 22 15.18 6.42 -7.25
N ASN A 23 16.39 6.65 -6.71
CA ASN A 23 17.31 5.57 -6.41
C ASN A 23 16.81 4.73 -5.23
N LEU A 24 16.35 5.40 -4.17
CA LEU A 24 15.72 4.73 -3.04
C LEU A 24 14.47 3.94 -3.48
N MET A 25 13.62 4.53 -4.33
CA MET A 25 12.43 3.84 -4.85
C MET A 25 12.79 2.62 -5.68
N MET A 26 13.90 2.67 -6.43
CA MET A 26 14.38 1.52 -7.20
C MET A 26 14.88 0.39 -6.26
N GLU A 27 15.61 0.70 -5.19
CA GLU A 27 16.01 -0.31 -4.20
C GLU A 27 14.80 -0.93 -3.50
N VAL A 28 13.83 -0.11 -3.09
CA VAL A 28 12.53 -0.56 -2.56
C VAL A 28 11.85 -1.56 -3.52
N ALA A 29 11.82 -1.23 -4.81
CA ALA A 29 11.19 -2.07 -5.81
C ALA A 29 11.93 -3.40 -6.01
N LYS A 30 13.25 -3.40 -5.97
CA LYS A 30 14.06 -4.62 -6.01
C LYS A 30 13.77 -5.55 -4.83
N GLU A 31 13.72 -5.00 -3.62
CA GLU A 31 13.42 -5.76 -2.40
C GLU A 31 12.04 -6.43 -2.48
N PHE A 32 11.00 -5.68 -2.84
CA PHE A 32 9.66 -6.25 -3.02
C PHE A 32 9.62 -7.31 -4.11
N SER A 33 10.29 -7.06 -5.25
CA SER A 33 10.32 -8.02 -6.36
C SER A 33 11.01 -9.32 -5.97
N GLN A 34 12.05 -9.27 -5.15
CA GLN A 34 12.73 -10.45 -4.61
C GLN A 34 11.87 -11.18 -3.58
N TYR A 35 11.29 -10.45 -2.63
CA TYR A 35 10.47 -11.03 -1.57
C TYR A 35 9.27 -11.81 -2.10
N PHE A 36 8.64 -11.30 -3.15
CA PHE A 36 7.46 -11.91 -3.78
C PHE A 36 7.78 -12.73 -5.05
N ALA A 37 9.05 -13.04 -5.30
CA ALA A 37 9.46 -13.77 -6.52
C ALA A 37 8.86 -15.17 -6.65
N ASP A 38 8.50 -15.80 -5.52
CA ASP A 38 7.85 -17.10 -5.46
C ASP A 38 6.32 -17.06 -5.66
N ALA A 39 5.72 -15.88 -5.61
CA ALA A 39 4.29 -15.71 -5.77
C ALA A 39 3.89 -15.59 -7.26
N HIS A 40 2.73 -16.16 -7.61
CA HIS A 40 2.19 -16.10 -8.97
C HIS A 40 1.48 -14.77 -9.21
N ILE A 41 2.22 -13.67 -9.24
CA ILE A 41 1.69 -12.33 -9.43
C ILE A 41 1.65 -12.00 -10.92
N ASN A 42 0.54 -11.44 -11.40
CA ASN A 42 0.38 -10.95 -12.76
C ASN A 42 -0.11 -9.50 -12.85
N LYS A 43 -0.37 -8.87 -11.70
CA LYS A 43 -0.80 -7.47 -11.65
C LYS A 43 -0.33 -6.78 -10.36
N ILE A 44 0.18 -5.58 -10.50
CA ILE A 44 0.49 -4.70 -9.38
C ILE A 44 -0.68 -3.74 -9.18
N VAL A 45 -1.14 -3.61 -7.95
CA VAL A 45 -2.18 -2.64 -7.55
C VAL A 45 -1.61 -1.72 -6.49
N THR A 46 -1.95 -0.46 -6.55
CA THR A 46 -1.60 0.53 -5.53
C THR A 46 -2.77 1.48 -5.30
N ILE A 47 -2.60 2.46 -4.43
CA ILE A 47 -3.59 3.51 -4.17
C ILE A 47 -2.92 4.88 -4.33
N GLU A 48 -3.64 5.82 -4.98
CA GLU A 48 -3.10 7.17 -5.15
C GLU A 48 -2.93 7.89 -3.80
N ALA A 49 -1.87 8.72 -3.60
CA ALA A 49 -0.91 9.11 -4.63
C ALA A 49 0.48 8.49 -4.39
N SER A 50 0.98 8.44 -3.15
CA SER A 50 2.38 8.13 -2.80
C SER A 50 2.80 6.69 -3.09
N GLY A 51 1.87 5.74 -3.14
CA GLY A 51 2.13 4.36 -3.53
C GLY A 51 2.44 4.17 -5.03
N ILE A 52 2.08 5.13 -5.88
CA ILE A 52 2.22 4.98 -7.34
C ILE A 52 3.70 4.86 -7.75
N ALA A 53 4.58 5.68 -7.20
CA ALA A 53 5.99 5.66 -7.60
C ALA A 53 6.66 4.30 -7.32
N PRO A 54 6.64 3.75 -6.09
CA PRO A 54 7.20 2.42 -5.84
C PRO A 54 6.48 1.33 -6.64
N ALA A 55 5.17 1.39 -6.81
CA ALA A 55 4.41 0.39 -7.57
C ALA A 55 4.82 0.35 -9.04
N ILE A 56 5.04 1.50 -9.67
CA ILE A 56 5.51 1.57 -11.07
C ILE A 56 6.87 0.91 -11.22
N LEU A 57 7.80 1.11 -10.30
CA LEU A 57 9.12 0.50 -10.36
C LEU A 57 9.07 -1.01 -10.09
N VAL A 58 8.21 -1.48 -9.18
CA VAL A 58 7.94 -2.92 -9.01
C VAL A 58 7.38 -3.51 -10.31
N GLY A 59 6.38 -2.87 -10.91
CA GLY A 59 5.81 -3.28 -12.19
C GLY A 59 6.84 -3.32 -13.32
N TYR A 60 7.75 -2.34 -13.35
CA TYR A 60 8.86 -2.31 -14.31
C TYR A 60 9.82 -3.51 -14.13
N ILE A 61 10.24 -3.81 -12.90
CA ILE A 61 11.15 -4.93 -12.62
C ILE A 61 10.47 -6.28 -12.93
N MET A 62 9.22 -6.44 -12.50
CA MET A 62 8.48 -7.69 -12.69
C MET A 62 7.84 -7.82 -14.07
N GLN A 63 7.91 -6.78 -14.91
CA GLN A 63 7.28 -6.69 -16.24
C GLN A 63 5.76 -6.92 -16.18
N LEU A 64 5.11 -6.29 -15.20
CA LEU A 64 3.68 -6.42 -14.94
C LEU A 64 2.96 -5.09 -15.05
N PRO A 65 1.68 -5.09 -15.48
CA PRO A 65 0.86 -3.89 -15.48
C PRO A 65 0.59 -3.39 -14.05
N VAL A 66 0.48 -2.07 -13.92
CA VAL A 66 0.19 -1.40 -12.66
C VAL A 66 -1.14 -0.68 -12.77
N VAL A 67 -2.03 -0.91 -11.82
CA VAL A 67 -3.33 -0.23 -11.73
C VAL A 67 -3.39 0.48 -10.39
N PHE A 68 -3.83 1.73 -10.37
CA PHE A 68 -4.01 2.43 -9.10
C PHE A 68 -5.48 2.70 -8.78
N ILE A 69 -5.80 2.42 -7.53
CA ILE A 69 -7.10 2.70 -6.91
C ILE A 69 -7.22 4.22 -6.73
N LYS A 70 -8.36 4.77 -7.09
CA LYS A 70 -8.67 6.20 -6.99
C LYS A 70 -9.43 6.51 -5.72
N LYS A 71 -9.11 7.65 -5.11
CA LYS A 71 -9.80 8.17 -3.90
C LYS A 71 -11.03 9.00 -4.20
N LYS A 72 -11.33 9.21 -5.47
CA LYS A 72 -12.53 9.90 -5.95
C LYS A 72 -13.08 9.15 -7.14
N GLU A 73 -14.40 9.04 -7.19
CA GLU A 73 -15.10 8.45 -8.32
C GLU A 73 -14.96 9.36 -9.56
N PRO A 74 -14.25 8.95 -10.59
CA PRO A 74 -14.18 9.72 -11.82
C PRO A 74 -15.48 9.55 -12.62
N LYS A 75 -16.00 10.65 -13.17
CA LYS A 75 -17.23 10.64 -13.97
C LYS A 75 -17.16 9.76 -15.24
N THR A 76 -15.94 9.39 -15.64
CA THR A 76 -15.66 8.64 -16.87
C THR A 76 -15.44 7.14 -16.63
N MET A 77 -15.50 6.67 -15.39
CA MET A 77 -15.28 5.26 -15.08
C MET A 77 -16.61 4.51 -15.17
N GLU A 78 -16.69 3.63 -16.13
CA GLU A 78 -17.74 2.61 -16.23
C GLU A 78 -17.31 1.35 -15.44
N ASN A 79 -18.26 0.47 -15.08
CA ASN A 79 -18.00 -0.79 -14.35
C ASN A 79 -17.15 -0.60 -13.08
N MET A 80 -17.53 0.36 -12.25
CA MET A 80 -16.77 0.76 -11.06
C MET A 80 -17.02 -0.22 -9.90
N LEU A 81 -15.94 -0.73 -9.32
CA LEU A 81 -15.94 -1.37 -8.01
C LEU A 81 -15.58 -0.34 -6.96
N THR A 82 -16.28 -0.33 -5.85
CA THR A 82 -16.10 0.67 -4.79
C THR A 82 -16.00 0.04 -3.41
N SER A 83 -15.22 0.68 -2.54
CA SER A 83 -15.16 0.34 -1.13
C SER A 83 -15.07 1.62 -0.29
N VAL A 84 -15.65 1.59 0.90
CA VAL A 84 -15.56 2.70 1.85
C VAL A 84 -14.39 2.46 2.79
N VAL A 85 -13.49 3.43 2.86
CA VAL A 85 -12.34 3.41 3.75
C VAL A 85 -12.52 4.49 4.81
N HIS A 86 -12.37 4.13 6.07
CA HIS A 86 -12.40 5.08 7.17
C HIS A 86 -11.00 5.52 7.55
N SER A 87 -10.76 6.84 7.52
CA SER A 87 -9.49 7.43 7.96
C SER A 87 -9.61 7.88 9.42
N PHE A 88 -8.99 7.16 10.34
CA PHE A 88 -8.96 7.55 11.76
C PHE A 88 -8.21 8.87 11.99
N THR A 89 -7.19 9.15 11.19
CA THR A 89 -6.40 10.39 11.33
C THR A 89 -7.21 11.64 11.00
N LYS A 90 -8.17 11.51 10.08
CA LYS A 90 -9.02 12.63 9.63
C LYS A 90 -10.47 12.51 10.10
N ASP A 91 -10.80 11.45 10.84
CA ASP A 91 -12.16 11.07 11.24
C ASP A 91 -13.18 11.23 10.09
N ARG A 92 -12.81 10.71 8.94
CA ARG A 92 -13.58 10.78 7.70
C ARG A 92 -13.58 9.46 6.98
N SER A 93 -14.74 9.08 6.47
CA SER A 93 -14.84 8.01 5.47
C SER A 93 -14.71 8.60 4.08
N TYR A 94 -14.03 7.88 3.20
CA TYR A 94 -13.93 8.20 1.79
C TYR A 94 -14.10 6.93 0.96
N THR A 95 -14.62 7.11 -0.24
CA THR A 95 -14.79 5.99 -1.18
C THR A 95 -13.53 5.85 -2.02
N VAL A 96 -13.06 4.63 -2.14
CA VAL A 96 -12.04 4.24 -3.11
C VAL A 96 -12.68 3.43 -4.21
N CYS A 97 -12.15 3.54 -5.42
CA CYS A 97 -12.72 2.87 -6.58
C CYS A 97 -11.65 2.39 -7.57
N ILE A 98 -11.99 1.33 -8.29
CA ILE A 98 -11.21 0.77 -9.38
C ILE A 98 -12.17 0.25 -10.47
N SER A 99 -11.76 0.31 -11.75
CA SER A 99 -12.57 -0.29 -12.81
C SER A 99 -12.45 -1.82 -12.80
N ALA A 100 -13.58 -2.50 -12.94
CA ALA A 100 -13.63 -3.94 -13.13
C ALA A 100 -13.02 -4.38 -14.48
N ASP A 101 -12.80 -3.46 -15.40
CA ASP A 101 -12.10 -3.74 -16.66
C ASP A 101 -10.60 -3.98 -16.44
N TYR A 102 -10.05 -3.46 -15.34
CA TYR A 102 -8.63 -3.55 -14.99
C TYR A 102 -8.35 -4.38 -13.74
N LEU A 103 -9.38 -4.84 -13.03
CA LEU A 103 -9.27 -5.80 -11.93
C LEU A 103 -10.31 -6.90 -12.11
N THR A 104 -9.85 -8.09 -12.46
CA THR A 104 -10.68 -9.20 -12.97
C THR A 104 -10.41 -10.49 -12.18
N PRO A 105 -11.26 -11.53 -12.31
CA PRO A 105 -11.03 -12.82 -11.65
C PRO A 105 -9.75 -13.55 -12.07
N GLN A 106 -9.13 -13.16 -13.19
CA GLN A 106 -7.85 -13.73 -13.66
C GLN A 106 -6.64 -13.07 -13.02
N ASP A 107 -6.86 -12.01 -12.25
CA ASP A 107 -5.74 -11.25 -11.67
C ASP A 107 -5.26 -11.86 -10.35
N HIS A 108 -3.94 -11.96 -10.26
CA HIS A 108 -3.17 -12.33 -9.09
C HIS A 108 -2.38 -11.09 -8.64
N VAL A 109 -2.85 -10.45 -7.60
CA VAL A 109 -2.50 -9.09 -7.23
C VAL A 109 -1.41 -9.05 -6.18
N LEU A 110 -0.39 -8.22 -6.42
CA LEU A 110 0.48 -7.67 -5.38
C LEU A 110 0.10 -6.20 -5.16
N PHE A 111 -0.32 -5.87 -3.94
CA PHE A 111 -0.59 -4.51 -3.52
C PHE A 111 0.67 -3.85 -2.98
N ILE A 112 1.00 -2.64 -3.45
CA ILE A 112 2.15 -1.84 -2.99
C ILE A 112 1.66 -0.50 -2.48
N ASP A 113 2.11 -0.10 -1.29
CA ASP A 113 1.80 1.20 -0.71
C ASP A 113 3.00 1.74 0.10
N ASP A 114 2.95 3.01 0.49
CA ASP A 114 4.01 3.64 1.28
C ASP A 114 3.92 3.26 2.77
N PHE A 115 2.74 3.34 3.38
CA PHE A 115 2.54 3.10 4.81
C PHE A 115 1.51 2.00 5.12
N LEU A 116 1.87 1.15 6.08
CA LEU A 116 0.91 0.35 6.84
C LEU A 116 0.74 0.97 8.23
N ALA A 117 -0.41 1.60 8.45
CA ALA A 117 -0.79 2.23 9.72
C ALA A 117 -1.90 1.44 10.42
N ASN A 118 -3.15 1.91 10.38
CA ASN A 118 -4.29 1.17 10.93
C ASN A 118 -4.83 0.08 9.99
N GLY A 119 -4.34 0.00 8.76
CA GLY A 119 -4.75 -1.02 7.78
C GLY A 119 -6.04 -0.72 7.03
N ASN A 120 -6.62 0.48 7.16
CA ASN A 120 -7.91 0.79 6.55
C ASN A 120 -7.85 0.78 5.02
N ALA A 121 -6.80 1.32 4.42
CA ALA A 121 -6.59 1.24 2.98
C ALA A 121 -6.45 -0.22 2.52
N SER A 122 -5.72 -1.03 3.28
CA SER A 122 -5.57 -2.47 3.02
C SER A 122 -6.90 -3.21 3.04
N MET A 123 -7.78 -2.91 4.00
CA MET A 123 -9.13 -3.49 4.05
C MET A 123 -9.95 -3.10 2.81
N GLY A 124 -9.84 -1.85 2.36
CA GLY A 124 -10.47 -1.40 1.11
C GLY A 124 -9.99 -2.18 -0.11
N VAL A 125 -8.69 -2.43 -0.21
CA VAL A 125 -8.10 -3.23 -1.29
C VAL A 125 -8.56 -4.69 -1.24
N ILE A 126 -8.59 -5.30 -0.06
CA ILE A 126 -9.10 -6.67 0.12
C ILE A 126 -10.54 -6.78 -0.36
N GLU A 127 -11.38 -5.81 0.00
CA GLU A 127 -12.78 -5.78 -0.43
C GLU A 127 -12.91 -5.61 -1.96
N LEU A 128 -12.12 -4.73 -2.58
CA LEU A 128 -12.13 -4.54 -4.02
C LEU A 128 -11.67 -5.81 -4.76
N CYS A 129 -10.62 -6.48 -4.29
CA CYS A 129 -10.18 -7.77 -4.84
C CYS A 129 -11.27 -8.84 -4.74
N LYS A 130 -11.97 -8.89 -3.59
CA LYS A 130 -13.09 -9.82 -3.37
C LYS A 130 -14.24 -9.54 -4.34
N GLN A 131 -14.64 -8.29 -4.51
CA GLN A 131 -15.68 -7.90 -5.47
C GLN A 131 -15.31 -8.27 -6.91
N ALA A 132 -14.04 -8.09 -7.29
CA ALA A 132 -13.53 -8.45 -8.61
C ALA A 132 -13.37 -9.96 -8.81
N GLY A 133 -13.38 -10.77 -7.74
CA GLY A 133 -13.01 -12.17 -7.79
C GLY A 133 -11.50 -12.39 -7.99
N ALA A 134 -10.69 -11.34 -7.85
CA ALA A 134 -9.23 -11.40 -7.98
C ALA A 134 -8.57 -12.02 -6.75
N ARG A 135 -7.40 -12.64 -6.94
CA ARG A 135 -6.61 -13.19 -5.85
C ARG A 135 -5.61 -12.15 -5.35
N LEU A 136 -5.63 -11.87 -4.06
CA LEU A 136 -4.61 -11.07 -3.41
C LEU A 136 -3.47 -11.99 -2.94
N GLU A 137 -2.33 -11.94 -3.61
CA GLU A 137 -1.17 -12.80 -3.32
C GLU A 137 -0.28 -12.21 -2.22
N GLY A 138 -0.27 -10.90 -2.07
CA GLY A 138 0.50 -10.24 -1.03
C GLY A 138 0.36 -8.73 -1.03
N MET A 139 0.93 -8.11 0.01
CA MET A 139 1.02 -6.66 0.17
C MET A 139 2.44 -6.26 0.53
N GLY A 140 2.97 -5.21 -0.08
CA GLY A 140 4.25 -4.60 0.24
C GLY A 140 4.07 -3.17 0.73
N PHE A 141 4.73 -2.84 1.85
CA PHE A 141 4.72 -1.50 2.43
C PHE A 141 6.15 -1.02 2.63
N ILE A 142 6.42 0.25 2.32
CA ILE A 142 7.76 0.80 2.59
C ILE A 142 7.95 0.89 4.10
N ILE A 143 6.94 1.41 4.83
CA ILE A 143 7.02 1.62 6.28
C ILE A 143 5.78 1.05 6.97
N GLU A 144 5.98 0.21 7.98
CA GLU A 144 4.95 -0.19 8.92
C GLU A 144 5.09 0.61 10.22
N LYS A 145 3.97 1.12 10.74
CA LYS A 145 3.85 1.64 12.10
C LYS A 145 3.31 0.53 13.00
N ALA A 146 4.22 -0.29 13.56
CA ALA A 146 3.86 -1.50 14.31
C ALA A 146 3.08 -1.25 15.61
N PHE A 147 3.13 -0.01 16.14
CA PHE A 147 2.31 0.42 17.27
C PHE A 147 0.85 0.70 16.90
N GLN A 148 0.50 0.58 15.62
CA GLN A 148 -0.87 0.64 15.10
C GLN A 148 -1.34 -0.76 14.67
N LYS A 149 -2.65 -0.93 14.46
CA LYS A 149 -3.28 -2.26 14.35
C LYS A 149 -3.21 -2.91 12.96
N GLY A 150 -2.67 -2.22 11.95
CA GLY A 150 -2.74 -2.69 10.57
C GLY A 150 -2.05 -4.04 10.35
N GLY A 151 -0.83 -4.20 10.87
CA GLY A 151 -0.09 -5.45 10.75
C GLY A 151 -0.78 -6.63 11.44
N ASP A 152 -1.34 -6.41 12.64
CA ASP A 152 -2.10 -7.44 13.35
C ASP A 152 -3.34 -7.87 12.56
N ALA A 153 -4.09 -6.91 12.02
CA ALA A 153 -5.27 -7.19 11.21
C ALA A 153 -4.94 -8.02 9.96
N LEU A 154 -3.84 -7.71 9.26
CA LEU A 154 -3.40 -8.50 8.10
C LEU A 154 -2.97 -9.91 8.49
N ARG A 155 -2.26 -10.08 9.61
CA ARG A 155 -1.86 -11.40 10.14
C ARG A 155 -3.07 -12.24 10.53
N GLU A 156 -4.06 -11.67 11.21
CA GLU A 156 -5.32 -12.35 11.57
C GLU A 156 -6.09 -12.83 10.36
N LEU A 157 -6.06 -12.09 9.26
CA LEU A 157 -6.69 -12.47 7.99
C LEU A 157 -5.85 -13.46 7.16
N GLY A 158 -4.64 -13.81 7.61
CA GLY A 158 -3.72 -14.68 6.87
C GLY A 158 -3.17 -14.04 5.59
N ILE A 159 -3.15 -12.71 5.51
CA ILE A 159 -2.58 -11.98 4.36
C ILE A 159 -1.06 -11.94 4.48
N ARG A 160 -0.37 -12.44 3.45
CA ARG A 160 1.08 -12.28 3.33
C ARG A 160 1.43 -10.81 3.07
N TYR A 161 2.26 -10.20 3.92
CA TYR A 161 2.78 -8.87 3.67
C TYR A 161 4.23 -8.72 4.09
N GLU A 162 4.90 -7.75 3.51
CA GLU A 162 6.26 -7.33 3.86
C GLU A 162 6.30 -5.82 4.08
N ALA A 163 7.00 -5.41 5.12
CA ALA A 163 7.33 -4.00 5.37
C ALA A 163 8.85 -3.86 5.43
N LEU A 164 9.42 -2.97 4.61
CA LEU A 164 10.87 -2.81 4.51
C LEU A 164 11.46 -2.08 5.72
N ALA A 165 10.68 -1.24 6.38
CA ALA A 165 11.04 -0.61 7.64
C ALA A 165 9.86 -0.70 8.62
N THR A 166 10.12 -1.19 9.82
CA THR A 166 9.10 -1.30 10.86
C THR A 166 9.41 -0.34 12.00
N VAL A 167 8.55 0.65 12.20
CA VAL A 167 8.62 1.60 13.31
C VAL A 167 7.86 1.04 14.49
N GLU A 168 8.57 0.73 15.57
CA GLU A 168 7.98 0.18 16.80
C GLU A 168 7.35 1.24 17.69
N SER A 169 7.98 2.41 17.77
CA SER A 169 7.43 3.53 18.53
C SER A 169 7.90 4.89 17.99
N LEU A 170 7.15 5.92 18.32
CA LEU A 170 7.47 7.33 18.08
C LEU A 170 7.36 8.13 19.38
N GLU A 171 7.60 7.49 20.52
CA GLU A 171 7.55 8.12 21.84
C GLU A 171 8.67 9.14 22.00
N ASN A 172 8.37 10.25 22.66
CA ASN A 172 9.30 11.36 22.87
C ASN A 172 9.96 11.90 21.59
N CYS A 173 9.26 11.81 20.45
CA CYS A 173 9.79 12.16 19.13
C CYS A 173 11.06 11.38 18.74
N GLU A 174 11.28 10.21 19.31
CA GLU A 174 12.32 9.28 18.92
C GLU A 174 11.76 8.19 18.01
N ILE A 175 12.41 7.97 16.86
CA ILE A 175 12.02 6.92 15.92
C ILE A 175 12.74 5.63 16.34
N LYS A 176 11.99 4.67 16.85
CA LYS A 176 12.52 3.36 17.18
C LYS A 176 12.14 2.36 16.09
N LEU A 177 13.13 1.83 15.40
CA LEU A 177 12.96 0.81 14.39
C LEU A 177 13.09 -0.59 15.02
N ARG A 178 12.41 -1.56 14.44
CA ARG A 178 12.63 -2.99 14.71
C ARG A 178 13.92 -3.43 14.01
N ASP A 179 14.76 -4.18 14.72
CA ASP A 179 15.98 -4.80 14.19
C ASP A 179 15.65 -5.91 13.18
#